data_1a32222bd115212ffb0152360982bc4d
#
_entry.id   1a32222bd115212ffb0152360982bc4d
#
_cell.length_a   1.000
_cell.length_b   1.000
_cell.length_c   1.000
_cell.angle_alpha   90.00
_cell.angle_beta   90.00
_cell.angle_gamma   90.00
#
_symmetry.space_group_name_H-M   'P 1'
#
loop_
_entity.id
_entity.type
_entity.pdbx_description
1 polymer ?
#
loop_
_entity_poly.entity_id
_entity_poly.type
_entity_poly.pdbx_seq_one_letter_code
_entity_poly.pdbx_strand_id
1 'polypeptide(L)'
;MLKVNGIDAYYGDVCALHDISLEIGDDEIISIIGSNGAGKTTLMNCIVGWVKVKKGNVEFNGQDITNLPTHSITRTGMVQIPEGREIFSNMTVLENLEMGSYSIKRSKKEMNAKIEEMYDLFPRLKERMGQKAGSLSGGEQQMLAIARGLMGDPKLLMCDEPSLGLAPVIVDDMFDIFLRINKEKHLPILIVEQNAFMALEVSSRCYVLENGRMVITASSEELAKSDTIKKILSGRIKGVSAFILPL
;
A
#
# COMPACT_ATOMS: atom_id res chain seq x y z
N MET A 1 -7.93 -13.08 -3.03
CA MET A 1 -6.86 -12.75 -2.06
C MET A 1 -7.37 -11.90 -0.89
N LEU A 2 -7.56 -10.58 -0.99
CA LEU A 2 -8.17 -9.72 0.03
C LEU A 2 -9.60 -9.34 -0.36
N LYS A 3 -10.54 -9.38 0.60
CA LYS A 3 -11.91 -8.86 0.43
C LYS A 3 -12.27 -8.01 1.63
N VAL A 4 -12.80 -6.83 1.37
CA VAL A 4 -13.39 -5.92 2.33
C VAL A 4 -14.86 -5.80 1.98
N ASN A 5 -15.75 -6.17 2.89
CA ASN A 5 -17.18 -6.32 2.63
C ASN A 5 -17.98 -5.37 3.52
N GLY A 6 -18.43 -4.25 2.95
CA GLY A 6 -19.37 -3.32 3.56
C GLY A 6 -18.93 -2.77 4.92
N ILE A 7 -17.65 -2.38 5.07
CA ILE A 7 -17.15 -1.93 6.37
C ILE A 7 -17.55 -0.49 6.68
N ASP A 8 -17.96 -0.29 7.95
CA ASP A 8 -18.07 1.01 8.58
C ASP A 8 -16.99 1.16 9.67
N ALA A 9 -16.35 2.32 9.73
CA ALA A 9 -15.36 2.63 10.75
C ALA A 9 -15.55 4.03 11.34
N TYR A 10 -15.25 4.17 12.64
CA TYR A 10 -15.54 5.37 13.41
C TYR A 10 -14.35 5.83 14.24
N TYR A 11 -14.20 7.14 14.37
CA TYR A 11 -13.39 7.80 15.41
C TYR A 11 -14.34 8.51 16.38
N GLY A 12 -14.53 7.92 17.58
CA GLY A 12 -15.59 8.34 18.49
C GLY A 12 -16.96 8.19 17.81
N ASP A 13 -17.69 9.28 17.70
CA ASP A 13 -19.02 9.33 17.06
C ASP A 13 -18.97 9.68 15.57
N VAL A 14 -17.79 10.02 15.05
CA VAL A 14 -17.63 10.40 13.65
C VAL A 14 -17.40 9.16 12.79
N CYS A 15 -18.32 8.90 11.87
CA CYS A 15 -18.16 7.85 10.88
C CYS A 15 -17.15 8.31 9.81
N ALA A 16 -16.01 7.62 9.75
CA ALA A 16 -14.93 7.91 8.81
C ALA A 16 -15.00 7.10 7.52
N LEU A 17 -15.59 5.89 7.59
CA LEU A 17 -15.83 5.03 6.43
C LEU A 17 -17.27 4.52 6.46
N HIS A 18 -17.91 4.54 5.29
CA HIS A 18 -19.31 4.18 5.12
C HIS A 18 -19.47 3.13 4.03
N ASP A 19 -19.84 1.91 4.42
CA ASP A 19 -20.17 0.79 3.53
C ASP A 19 -19.10 0.53 2.46
N ILE A 20 -17.83 0.50 2.88
CA ILE A 20 -16.70 0.31 2.00
C ILE A 20 -16.56 -1.14 1.61
N SER A 21 -16.57 -1.40 0.30
CA SER A 21 -16.29 -2.71 -0.27
C SER A 21 -15.20 -2.61 -1.34
N LEU A 22 -14.22 -3.51 -1.28
CA LEU A 22 -13.18 -3.68 -2.29
C LEU A 22 -12.65 -5.10 -2.28
N GLU A 23 -12.04 -5.51 -3.36
CA GLU A 23 -11.33 -6.78 -3.45
C GLU A 23 -10.01 -6.64 -4.18
N ILE A 24 -9.05 -7.49 -3.84
CA ILE A 24 -7.76 -7.62 -4.51
C ILE A 24 -7.62 -9.07 -4.93
N GLY A 25 -7.40 -9.29 -6.22
CA GLY A 25 -7.11 -10.61 -6.79
C GLY A 25 -5.68 -11.07 -6.49
N ASP A 26 -5.38 -12.29 -6.89
CA ASP A 26 -4.02 -12.78 -6.95
C ASP A 26 -3.29 -12.06 -8.09
N ASP A 27 -1.99 -11.76 -7.91
CA ASP A 27 -1.12 -11.12 -8.90
C ASP A 27 -1.58 -9.71 -9.38
N GLU A 28 -2.49 -9.05 -8.66
CA GLU A 28 -3.09 -7.78 -9.05
C GLU A 28 -2.40 -6.59 -8.35
N ILE A 29 -2.13 -5.52 -9.10
CA ILE A 29 -1.85 -4.20 -8.52
C ILE A 29 -3.13 -3.39 -8.62
N ILE A 30 -3.65 -2.95 -7.48
CA ILE A 30 -4.78 -2.03 -7.44
C ILE A 30 -4.41 -0.73 -6.72
N SER A 31 -5.13 0.33 -7.05
CA SER A 31 -4.96 1.62 -6.40
C SER A 31 -6.24 2.10 -5.76
N ILE A 32 -6.10 2.79 -4.62
CA ILE A 32 -7.15 3.60 -4.00
C ILE A 32 -6.75 5.06 -4.15
N ILE A 33 -7.56 5.83 -4.85
CA ILE A 33 -7.31 7.23 -5.13
C ILE A 33 -8.29 8.09 -4.32
N GLY A 34 -7.81 9.18 -3.76
CA GLY A 34 -8.68 10.13 -3.05
C GLY A 34 -7.91 11.33 -2.51
N SER A 35 -8.60 12.43 -2.26
CA SER A 35 -8.03 13.61 -1.64
C SER A 35 -7.61 13.36 -0.19
N ASN A 36 -6.83 14.29 0.38
CA ASN A 36 -6.52 14.24 1.82
C ASN A 36 -7.82 14.32 2.63
N GLY A 37 -7.92 13.47 3.65
CA GLY A 37 -9.14 13.34 4.45
C GLY A 37 -10.25 12.48 3.83
N ALA A 38 -10.06 11.88 2.64
CA ALA A 38 -11.05 11.00 2.02
C ALA A 38 -11.31 9.69 2.80
N GLY A 39 -10.40 9.29 3.71
CA GLY A 39 -10.50 8.06 4.49
C GLY A 39 -9.51 6.96 4.08
N LYS A 40 -8.56 7.25 3.17
CA LYS A 40 -7.60 6.28 2.62
C LYS A 40 -6.78 5.56 3.71
N THR A 41 -6.05 6.31 4.53
CA THR A 41 -5.26 5.77 5.66
C THR A 41 -6.15 5.08 6.69
N THR A 42 -7.38 5.57 6.91
CA THR A 42 -8.35 4.90 7.79
C THR A 42 -8.72 3.52 7.26
N LEU A 43 -8.95 3.39 5.96
CA LEU A 43 -9.24 2.10 5.32
C LEU A 43 -8.05 1.13 5.46
N MET A 44 -6.84 1.59 5.18
CA MET A 44 -5.62 0.81 5.41
C MET A 44 -5.51 0.34 6.86
N ASN A 45 -5.75 1.23 7.81
CA ASN A 45 -5.70 0.94 9.24
C ASN A 45 -6.81 -0.01 9.70
N CYS A 46 -7.98 -0.01 9.06
CA CYS A 46 -9.02 -1.02 9.29
C CYS A 46 -8.57 -2.40 8.83
N ILE A 47 -7.97 -2.49 7.63
CA ILE A 47 -7.50 -3.76 7.05
C ILE A 47 -6.42 -4.40 7.94
N VAL A 48 -5.49 -3.60 8.49
CA VAL A 48 -4.42 -4.12 9.37
C VAL A 48 -4.80 -4.18 10.86
N GLY A 49 -6.04 -3.86 11.21
CA GLY A 49 -6.55 -4.01 12.57
C GLY A 49 -6.17 -2.90 13.56
N TRP A 50 -5.63 -1.76 13.10
CA TRP A 50 -5.35 -0.60 13.96
C TRP A 50 -6.61 0.20 14.27
N VAL A 51 -7.52 0.31 13.30
CA VAL A 51 -8.85 0.92 13.50
C VAL A 51 -9.89 -0.18 13.48
N LYS A 52 -10.81 -0.16 14.44
CA LYS A 52 -11.85 -1.18 14.54
C LYS A 52 -12.95 -1.00 13.51
N VAL A 53 -13.24 -2.05 12.78
CA VAL A 53 -14.43 -2.19 11.94
C VAL A 53 -15.65 -2.40 12.84
N LYS A 54 -16.67 -1.57 12.67
CA LYS A 54 -17.93 -1.63 13.43
C LYS A 54 -19.00 -2.45 12.73
N LYS A 55 -19.01 -2.47 11.40
CA LYS A 55 -19.91 -3.22 10.54
C LYS A 55 -19.13 -3.81 9.37
N GLY A 56 -19.59 -4.89 8.79
CA GLY A 56 -18.90 -5.58 7.71
C GLY A 56 -17.75 -6.45 8.18
N ASN A 57 -16.95 -6.95 7.25
CA ASN A 57 -15.83 -7.81 7.56
C ASN A 57 -14.67 -7.64 6.58
N VAL A 58 -13.49 -8.10 6.98
CA VAL A 58 -12.27 -8.15 6.18
C VAL A 58 -11.80 -9.59 6.12
N GLU A 59 -11.65 -10.12 4.92
CA GLU A 59 -11.17 -11.48 4.68
C GLU A 59 -9.84 -11.46 3.93
N PHE A 60 -8.89 -12.28 4.36
CA PHE A 60 -7.61 -12.45 3.68
C PHE A 60 -7.33 -13.93 3.46
N ASN A 61 -7.16 -14.34 2.19
CA ASN A 61 -6.99 -15.74 1.78
C ASN A 61 -8.10 -16.67 2.33
N GLY A 62 -9.36 -16.20 2.33
CA GLY A 62 -10.50 -16.95 2.83
C GLY A 62 -10.62 -17.01 4.36
N GLN A 63 -9.75 -16.35 5.09
CA GLN A 63 -9.82 -16.24 6.54
C GLN A 63 -10.36 -14.86 6.95
N ASP A 64 -11.34 -14.83 7.83
CA ASP A 64 -11.80 -13.60 8.46
C ASP A 64 -10.70 -13.06 9.41
N ILE A 65 -10.21 -11.87 9.11
CA ILE A 65 -9.18 -11.16 9.89
C ILE A 65 -9.74 -9.92 10.58
N THR A 66 -11.05 -9.72 10.54
CA THR A 66 -11.73 -8.55 11.08
C THR A 66 -11.37 -8.32 12.54
N ASN A 67 -10.85 -7.14 12.81
CA ASN A 67 -10.46 -6.73 14.17
C ASN A 67 -9.44 -7.64 14.90
N LEU A 68 -8.76 -8.52 14.20
CA LEU A 68 -7.62 -9.25 14.76
C LEU A 68 -6.51 -8.27 15.15
N PRO A 69 -5.67 -8.60 16.14
CA PRO A 69 -4.49 -7.80 16.46
C PRO A 69 -3.56 -7.69 15.26
N THR A 70 -3.00 -6.51 15.01
CA THR A 70 -2.12 -6.22 13.85
C THR A 70 -0.98 -7.22 13.70
N HIS A 71 -0.33 -7.62 14.81
CA HIS A 71 0.74 -8.61 14.75
C HIS A 71 0.27 -10.00 14.26
N SER A 72 -1.01 -10.35 14.49
CA SER A 72 -1.60 -11.59 13.96
C SER A 72 -1.87 -11.46 12.47
N ILE A 73 -2.37 -10.30 12.01
CA ILE A 73 -2.59 -10.01 10.59
C ILE A 73 -1.26 -10.03 9.83
N THR A 74 -0.23 -9.37 10.36
CA THR A 74 1.12 -9.37 9.74
C THR A 74 1.67 -10.80 9.56
N ARG A 75 1.42 -11.71 10.52
CA ARG A 75 1.85 -13.12 10.41
C ARG A 75 1.13 -13.90 9.30
N THR A 76 -0.01 -13.44 8.80
CA THR A 76 -0.66 -14.04 7.63
C THR A 76 0.06 -13.73 6.32
N GLY A 77 1.01 -12.77 6.35
CA GLY A 77 1.78 -12.31 5.19
C GLY A 77 1.29 -10.96 4.64
N MET A 78 0.44 -10.24 5.35
CA MET A 78 0.05 -8.89 4.98
C MET A 78 1.05 -7.88 5.56
N VAL A 79 1.68 -7.08 4.70
CA VAL A 79 2.67 -6.07 5.10
C VAL A 79 2.24 -4.70 4.64
N GLN A 80 2.18 -3.76 5.56
CA GLN A 80 1.91 -2.35 5.28
C GLN A 80 3.19 -1.52 5.37
N ILE A 81 3.41 -0.68 4.37
CA ILE A 81 4.36 0.43 4.38
C ILE A 81 3.54 1.69 4.63
N PRO A 82 3.62 2.27 5.84
CA PRO A 82 2.83 3.44 6.20
C PRO A 82 3.37 4.70 5.53
N GLU A 83 2.52 5.75 5.48
CA GLU A 83 2.96 7.11 5.16
C GLU A 83 4.11 7.52 6.10
N GLY A 84 5.05 8.32 5.60
CA GLY A 84 6.17 8.82 6.41
C GLY A 84 7.36 7.84 6.56
N ARG A 85 7.36 6.71 5.81
CA ARG A 85 8.48 5.75 5.69
C ARG A 85 8.74 4.90 6.93
N GLU A 86 8.61 5.45 8.13
CA GLU A 86 8.76 4.79 9.45
C GLU A 86 10.02 3.88 9.55
N ILE A 87 11.18 4.40 9.07
CA ILE A 87 12.47 3.70 9.15
C ILE A 87 13.08 3.84 10.56
N PHE A 88 13.93 2.90 10.94
CA PHE A 88 14.73 2.99 12.16
C PHE A 88 15.96 3.89 11.92
N SER A 89 15.79 5.20 12.10
CA SER A 89 16.77 6.24 11.72
C SER A 89 18.15 6.08 12.34
N ASN A 90 18.24 5.53 13.55
CA ASN A 90 19.49 5.29 14.28
C ASN A 90 20.18 3.96 13.92
N MET A 91 19.50 3.09 13.18
CA MET A 91 20.03 1.84 12.67
C MET A 91 20.65 2.06 11.28
N THR A 92 21.58 1.20 10.90
CA THR A 92 22.11 1.15 9.52
C THR A 92 21.07 0.63 8.53
N VAL A 93 21.36 0.78 7.25
CA VAL A 93 20.55 0.19 6.17
C VAL A 93 20.43 -1.32 6.37
N LEU A 94 21.55 -2.01 6.61
CA LEU A 94 21.58 -3.46 6.84
C LEU A 94 20.71 -3.85 8.05
N GLU A 95 20.86 -3.18 9.18
CA GLU A 95 20.06 -3.46 10.38
C GLU A 95 18.57 -3.23 10.15
N ASN A 96 18.19 -2.19 9.38
CA ASN A 96 16.79 -1.99 8.98
C ASN A 96 16.25 -3.15 8.14
N LEU A 97 17.03 -3.69 7.20
CA LEU A 97 16.63 -4.85 6.40
C LEU A 97 16.45 -6.08 7.29
N GLU A 98 17.41 -6.37 8.17
CA GLU A 98 17.33 -7.49 9.12
C GLU A 98 16.08 -7.40 10.00
N MET A 99 15.72 -6.20 10.48
CA MET A 99 14.49 -5.98 11.24
C MET A 99 13.21 -6.31 10.45
N GLY A 100 13.20 -6.15 9.13
CA GLY A 100 12.08 -6.54 8.29
C GLY A 100 11.77 -8.04 8.32
N SER A 101 12.73 -8.87 8.68
CA SER A 101 12.56 -10.32 8.83
C SER A 101 12.24 -10.79 10.24
N TYR A 102 12.02 -9.88 11.20
CA TYR A 102 11.86 -10.21 12.61
C TYR A 102 10.77 -11.26 12.89
N SER A 103 9.67 -11.25 12.12
CA SER A 103 8.57 -12.19 12.27
C SER A 103 8.83 -13.58 11.65
N ILE A 104 9.91 -13.73 10.88
CA ILE A 104 10.22 -14.94 10.11
C ILE A 104 11.52 -15.56 10.63
N LYS A 105 11.47 -16.84 10.96
CA LYS A 105 12.68 -17.57 11.33
C LYS A 105 13.48 -17.91 10.06
N ARG A 106 14.67 -17.31 9.91
CA ARG A 106 15.61 -17.59 8.84
C ARG A 106 16.96 -18.05 9.40
N SER A 107 17.60 -18.99 8.75
CA SER A 107 19.02 -19.27 8.96
C SER A 107 19.86 -18.09 8.47
N LYS A 108 21.11 -18.00 8.93
CA LYS A 108 22.04 -16.95 8.46
C LYS A 108 22.23 -16.97 6.93
N LYS A 109 22.23 -18.15 6.32
CA LYS A 109 22.34 -18.31 4.86
C LYS A 109 21.11 -17.73 4.14
N GLU A 110 19.92 -18.06 4.61
CA GLU A 110 18.66 -17.53 4.03
C GLU A 110 18.54 -16.03 4.24
N MET A 111 18.95 -15.50 5.40
CA MET A 111 18.99 -14.08 5.66
C MET A 111 19.89 -13.34 4.68
N ASN A 112 21.13 -13.83 4.50
CA ASN A 112 22.07 -13.23 3.55
C ASN A 112 21.53 -13.28 2.11
N ALA A 113 20.95 -14.41 1.70
CA ALA A 113 20.35 -14.52 0.36
C ALA A 113 19.22 -13.52 0.15
N LYS A 114 18.37 -13.31 1.19
CA LYS A 114 17.28 -12.34 1.12
C LYS A 114 17.76 -10.89 1.09
N ILE A 115 18.84 -10.58 1.82
CA ILE A 115 19.47 -9.26 1.78
C ILE A 115 20.07 -8.99 0.39
N GLU A 116 20.77 -9.97 -0.23
CA GLU A 116 21.28 -9.80 -1.59
C GLU A 116 20.15 -9.60 -2.60
N GLU A 117 19.03 -10.31 -2.46
CA GLU A 117 17.83 -10.07 -3.28
C GLU A 117 17.34 -8.62 -3.15
N MET A 118 17.33 -8.05 -1.95
CA MET A 118 16.97 -6.63 -1.75
C MET A 118 17.98 -5.70 -2.40
N TYR A 119 19.26 -6.02 -2.35
CA TYR A 119 20.30 -5.24 -3.00
C TYR A 119 20.24 -5.29 -4.54
N ASP A 120 19.76 -6.39 -5.11
CA ASP A 120 19.49 -6.50 -6.54
C ASP A 120 18.28 -5.65 -6.99
N LEU A 121 17.27 -5.53 -6.13
CA LEU A 121 16.12 -4.66 -6.37
C LEU A 121 16.43 -3.18 -6.10
N PHE A 122 17.29 -2.89 -5.12
CA PHE A 122 17.63 -1.56 -4.62
C PHE A 122 19.16 -1.38 -4.53
N PRO A 123 19.89 -1.25 -5.66
CA PRO A 123 21.35 -1.22 -5.66
C PRO A 123 21.96 -0.09 -4.79
N ARG A 124 21.28 1.06 -4.68
CA ARG A 124 21.73 2.18 -3.84
C ARG A 124 21.78 1.81 -2.35
N LEU A 125 20.92 0.91 -1.89
CA LEU A 125 20.96 0.44 -0.51
C LEU A 125 22.21 -0.42 -0.24
N LYS A 126 22.70 -1.18 -1.22
CA LYS A 126 23.95 -1.95 -1.12
C LYS A 126 25.15 -1.04 -0.93
N GLU A 127 25.26 0.04 -1.73
CA GLU A 127 26.33 1.02 -1.64
C GLU A 127 26.40 1.68 -0.25
N ARG A 128 25.29 1.74 0.47
CA ARG A 128 25.10 2.44 1.73
C ARG A 128 24.79 1.51 2.92
N MET A 129 25.06 0.21 2.81
CA MET A 129 24.63 -0.79 3.77
C MET A 129 25.05 -0.48 5.23
N GLY A 130 26.22 0.12 5.43
CA GLY A 130 26.73 0.53 6.74
C GLY A 130 26.33 1.95 7.18
N GLN A 131 25.62 2.71 6.33
CA GLN A 131 25.21 4.09 6.62
C GLN A 131 23.96 4.09 7.51
N LYS A 132 23.86 5.04 8.45
CA LYS A 132 22.65 5.22 9.26
C LYS A 132 21.48 5.66 8.38
N ALA A 133 20.34 5.00 8.51
CA ALA A 133 19.16 5.23 7.68
C ALA A 133 18.64 6.67 7.77
N GLY A 134 18.74 7.32 8.91
CA GLY A 134 18.35 8.72 9.10
C GLY A 134 19.15 9.73 8.26
N SER A 135 20.34 9.36 7.75
CA SER A 135 21.19 10.23 6.92
C SER A 135 20.99 9.99 5.41
N LEU A 136 20.13 9.08 5.01
CA LEU A 136 19.76 8.84 3.62
C LEU A 136 18.88 9.98 3.07
N SER A 137 18.91 10.18 1.75
CA SER A 137 17.92 11.04 1.08
C SER A 137 16.49 10.51 1.25
N GLY A 138 15.49 11.36 1.06
CA GLY A 138 14.08 10.96 1.19
C GLY A 138 13.70 9.78 0.29
N GLY A 139 14.22 9.75 -0.94
CA GLY A 139 13.99 8.65 -1.87
C GLY A 139 14.64 7.34 -1.40
N GLU A 140 15.90 7.41 -0.94
CA GLU A 140 16.59 6.24 -0.40
C GLU A 140 15.92 5.69 0.87
N GLN A 141 15.39 6.56 1.72
CA GLN A 141 14.60 6.15 2.89
C GLN A 141 13.31 5.43 2.48
N GLN A 142 12.63 5.90 1.43
CA GLN A 142 11.44 5.25 0.89
C GLN A 142 11.77 3.87 0.32
N MET A 143 12.84 3.76 -0.47
CA MET A 143 13.32 2.48 -0.99
C MET A 143 13.70 1.52 0.14
N LEU A 144 14.31 2.02 1.22
CA LEU A 144 14.62 1.22 2.41
C LEU A 144 13.37 0.74 3.12
N ALA A 145 12.33 1.57 3.25
CA ALA A 145 11.06 1.18 3.86
C ALA A 145 10.38 0.05 3.05
N ILE A 146 10.39 0.15 1.71
CA ILE A 146 9.86 -0.88 0.82
C ILE A 146 10.68 -2.17 0.93
N ALA A 147 12.01 -2.07 0.82
CA ALA A 147 12.90 -3.22 0.94
C ALA A 147 12.74 -3.93 2.29
N ARG A 148 12.63 -3.18 3.40
CA ARG A 148 12.36 -3.73 4.73
C ARG A 148 11.01 -4.47 4.77
N GLY A 149 9.98 -3.94 4.15
CA GLY A 149 8.68 -4.64 4.03
C GLY A 149 8.80 -5.96 3.26
N LEU A 150 9.54 -5.97 2.16
CA LEU A 150 9.79 -7.16 1.33
C LEU A 150 10.64 -8.23 2.02
N MET A 151 11.47 -7.85 3.00
CA MET A 151 12.18 -8.81 3.84
C MET A 151 11.24 -9.75 4.61
N GLY A 152 9.99 -9.34 4.81
CA GLY A 152 8.93 -10.11 5.46
C GLY A 152 8.28 -11.20 4.60
N ASP A 153 8.73 -11.43 3.36
CA ASP A 153 8.08 -12.32 2.36
C ASP A 153 6.55 -12.10 2.30
N PRO A 154 6.10 -10.88 2.00
CA PRO A 154 4.68 -10.57 2.00
C PRO A 154 3.92 -11.40 0.95
N LYS A 155 2.67 -11.75 1.30
CA LYS A 155 1.67 -12.27 0.36
C LYS A 155 0.82 -11.14 -0.21
N LEU A 156 0.76 -10.00 0.48
CA LEU A 156 0.15 -8.75 0.04
C LEU A 156 0.99 -7.60 0.57
N LEU A 157 1.43 -6.72 -0.32
CA LEU A 157 2.11 -5.48 0.03
C LEU A 157 1.10 -4.32 -0.06
N MET A 158 1.02 -3.51 0.98
CA MET A 158 0.15 -2.35 1.05
C MET A 158 1.00 -1.10 1.27
N CYS A 159 0.88 -0.10 0.40
CA CYS A 159 1.67 1.13 0.44
C CYS A 159 0.77 2.36 0.59
N ASP A 160 0.97 3.13 1.65
CA ASP A 160 0.20 4.36 1.93
C ASP A 160 1.00 5.59 1.49
N GLU A 161 0.53 6.26 0.42
CA GLU A 161 1.12 7.43 -0.22
C GLU A 161 2.64 7.30 -0.47
N PRO A 162 3.09 6.22 -1.14
CA PRO A 162 4.52 5.94 -1.28
C PRO A 162 5.28 6.99 -2.11
N SER A 163 4.60 7.76 -2.97
CA SER A 163 5.20 8.79 -3.80
C SER A 163 5.35 10.15 -3.10
N LEU A 164 4.75 10.32 -1.92
CA LEU A 164 4.65 11.62 -1.24
C LEU A 164 6.03 12.23 -0.94
N GLY A 165 6.26 13.45 -1.45
CA GLY A 165 7.49 14.21 -1.19
C GLY A 165 8.74 13.64 -1.87
N LEU A 166 8.59 12.82 -2.90
CA LEU A 166 9.68 12.30 -3.72
C LEU A 166 9.84 13.08 -5.02
N ALA A 167 11.07 13.10 -5.54
CA ALA A 167 11.34 13.62 -6.88
C ALA A 167 10.75 12.66 -7.95
N PRO A 168 10.26 13.18 -9.10
CA PRO A 168 9.61 12.35 -10.13
C PRO A 168 10.42 11.13 -10.55
N VAL A 169 11.72 11.28 -10.82
CA VAL A 169 12.61 10.16 -11.18
C VAL A 169 12.61 9.04 -10.14
N ILE A 170 12.56 9.38 -8.84
CA ILE A 170 12.52 8.38 -7.78
C ILE A 170 11.15 7.67 -7.71
N VAL A 171 10.09 8.39 -8.05
CA VAL A 171 8.75 7.82 -8.13
C VAL A 171 8.66 6.82 -9.27
N ASP A 172 9.20 7.17 -10.45
CA ASP A 172 9.25 6.28 -11.61
C ASP A 172 10.04 5.00 -11.27
N ASP A 173 11.25 5.13 -10.72
CA ASP A 173 12.05 3.99 -10.25
C ASP A 173 11.30 3.09 -9.25
N MET A 174 10.56 3.69 -8.33
CA MET A 174 9.78 2.97 -7.31
C MET A 174 8.63 2.18 -7.95
N PHE A 175 7.89 2.77 -8.88
CA PHE A 175 6.81 2.09 -9.55
C PHE A 175 7.29 0.99 -10.49
N ASP A 176 8.42 1.18 -11.16
CA ASP A 176 9.08 0.11 -11.94
C ASP A 176 9.43 -1.09 -11.05
N ILE A 177 9.90 -0.84 -9.83
CA ILE A 177 10.16 -1.91 -8.85
C ILE A 177 8.85 -2.62 -8.47
N PHE A 178 7.75 -1.90 -8.23
CA PHE A 178 6.46 -2.53 -7.93
C PHE A 178 5.97 -3.41 -9.08
N LEU A 179 6.04 -2.92 -10.32
CA LEU A 179 5.68 -3.69 -11.52
C LEU A 179 6.58 -4.93 -11.66
N ARG A 180 7.88 -4.78 -11.43
CA ARG A 180 8.83 -5.89 -11.48
C ARG A 180 8.53 -6.95 -10.42
N ILE A 181 8.31 -6.55 -9.16
CA ILE A 181 8.01 -7.47 -8.06
C ILE A 181 6.68 -8.19 -8.31
N ASN A 182 5.66 -7.46 -8.74
CA ASN A 182 4.36 -8.06 -9.07
C ASN A 182 4.53 -9.11 -10.17
N LYS A 183 5.20 -8.78 -11.28
CA LYS A 183 5.41 -9.68 -12.41
C LYS A 183 6.28 -10.89 -12.09
N GLU A 184 7.40 -10.70 -11.37
CA GLU A 184 8.38 -11.76 -11.13
C GLU A 184 8.00 -12.66 -9.93
N LYS A 185 7.31 -12.11 -8.93
CA LYS A 185 6.98 -12.79 -7.67
C LYS A 185 5.50 -13.06 -7.48
N HIS A 186 4.67 -12.64 -8.42
CA HIS A 186 3.22 -12.73 -8.30
C HIS A 186 2.71 -12.12 -6.99
N LEU A 187 3.34 -11.01 -6.54
CA LEU A 187 2.98 -10.33 -5.32
C LEU A 187 1.88 -9.30 -5.60
N PRO A 188 0.68 -9.46 -5.05
CA PRO A 188 -0.36 -8.44 -5.13
C PRO A 188 0.06 -7.20 -4.35
N ILE A 189 -0.29 -6.03 -4.89
CA ILE A 189 0.07 -4.74 -4.29
C ILE A 189 -1.16 -3.85 -4.22
N LEU A 190 -1.44 -3.32 -3.04
CA LEU A 190 -2.40 -2.24 -2.81
C LEU A 190 -1.65 -0.93 -2.65
N ILE A 191 -1.91 0.02 -3.54
CA ILE A 191 -1.32 1.36 -3.49
C ILE A 191 -2.41 2.36 -3.13
N VAL A 192 -2.18 3.14 -2.11
CA VAL A 192 -3.03 4.28 -1.77
C VAL A 192 -2.31 5.55 -2.17
N GLU A 193 -2.93 6.37 -3.02
CA GLU A 193 -2.30 7.56 -3.60
C GLU A 193 -3.27 8.75 -3.68
N GLN A 194 -2.69 9.94 -3.62
CA GLN A 194 -3.40 11.17 -3.95
C GLN A 194 -3.23 11.52 -5.43
N ASN A 195 -2.08 11.18 -6.03
CA ASN A 195 -1.81 11.43 -7.44
C ASN A 195 -2.41 10.32 -8.31
N ALA A 196 -3.60 10.59 -8.86
CA ALA A 196 -4.31 9.62 -9.67
C ALA A 196 -3.58 9.21 -10.95
N PHE A 197 -2.81 10.10 -11.60
CA PHE A 197 -2.08 9.73 -12.82
C PHE A 197 -1.07 8.63 -12.54
N MET A 198 -0.26 8.80 -11.50
CA MET A 198 0.74 7.80 -11.11
C MET A 198 0.09 6.48 -10.69
N ALA A 199 -1.02 6.55 -9.93
CA ALA A 199 -1.74 5.37 -9.51
C ALA A 199 -2.30 4.57 -10.69
N LEU A 200 -2.81 5.25 -11.72
CA LEU A 200 -3.40 4.63 -12.92
C LEU A 200 -2.35 3.98 -13.82
N GLU A 201 -1.11 4.50 -13.85
CA GLU A 201 -0.04 3.94 -14.69
C GLU A 201 0.38 2.53 -14.24
N VAL A 202 0.30 2.24 -12.95
CA VAL A 202 0.84 1.00 -12.37
C VAL A 202 -0.22 0.00 -11.98
N SER A 203 -1.47 0.41 -11.83
CA SER A 203 -2.55 -0.48 -11.38
C SER A 203 -3.43 -0.95 -12.54
N SER A 204 -3.96 -2.16 -12.41
CA SER A 204 -4.96 -2.71 -13.34
C SER A 204 -6.34 -2.12 -13.10
N ARG A 205 -6.66 -1.82 -11.84
CA ARG A 205 -7.95 -1.35 -11.37
C ARG A 205 -7.79 -0.32 -10.26
N CYS A 206 -8.67 0.68 -10.28
CA CYS A 206 -8.69 1.74 -9.28
C CYS A 206 -10.04 1.86 -8.59
N TYR A 207 -9.95 2.19 -7.32
CA TYR A 207 -11.05 2.61 -6.48
C TYR A 207 -10.90 4.10 -6.16
N VAL A 208 -11.96 4.88 -6.31
CA VAL A 208 -11.95 6.29 -5.92
C VAL A 208 -12.72 6.45 -4.62
N LEU A 209 -12.03 6.95 -3.60
CA LEU A 209 -12.56 7.19 -2.27
C LEU A 209 -12.80 8.70 -2.06
N GLU A 210 -14.01 9.06 -1.68
CA GLU A 210 -14.38 10.44 -1.36
C GLU A 210 -15.27 10.47 -0.11
N ASN A 211 -14.92 11.29 0.88
CA ASN A 211 -15.68 11.47 2.13
C ASN A 211 -16.08 10.15 2.80
N GLY A 212 -15.14 9.18 2.85
CA GLY A 212 -15.37 7.88 3.47
C GLY A 212 -16.26 6.94 2.66
N ARG A 213 -16.52 7.21 1.37
CA ARG A 213 -17.32 6.35 0.48
C ARG A 213 -16.57 5.98 -0.77
N MET A 214 -16.75 4.75 -1.24
CA MET A 214 -16.26 4.35 -2.55
C MET A 214 -17.22 4.88 -3.61
N VAL A 215 -16.75 5.82 -4.45
CA VAL A 215 -17.59 6.50 -5.44
C VAL A 215 -17.44 5.98 -6.85
N ILE A 216 -16.27 5.40 -7.18
CA ILE A 216 -15.99 4.81 -8.49
C ILE A 216 -15.15 3.54 -8.28
N THR A 217 -15.46 2.53 -9.07
CA THR A 217 -14.61 1.35 -9.25
C THR A 217 -14.56 1.06 -10.75
N ALA A 218 -13.38 1.10 -11.35
CA ALA A 218 -13.20 0.84 -12.77
C ALA A 218 -11.78 0.37 -13.09
N SER A 219 -11.56 -0.17 -14.29
CA SER A 219 -10.22 -0.44 -14.78
C SER A 219 -9.42 0.87 -14.91
N SER A 220 -8.12 0.80 -14.72
CA SER A 220 -7.24 1.97 -14.85
C SER A 220 -7.32 2.55 -16.27
N GLU A 221 -7.48 1.70 -17.27
CA GLU A 221 -7.62 2.11 -18.68
C GLU A 221 -8.91 2.92 -18.94
N GLU A 222 -10.04 2.48 -18.37
CA GLU A 222 -11.32 3.22 -18.49
C GLU A 222 -11.25 4.57 -17.78
N LEU A 223 -10.67 4.59 -16.60
CA LEU A 223 -10.51 5.82 -15.84
C LEU A 223 -9.56 6.81 -16.51
N ALA A 224 -8.44 6.35 -17.08
CA ALA A 224 -7.50 7.20 -17.79
C ALA A 224 -8.13 7.90 -19.02
N LYS A 225 -9.09 7.25 -19.70
CA LYS A 225 -9.81 7.80 -20.85
C LYS A 225 -10.96 8.74 -20.46
N SER A 226 -11.39 8.74 -19.20
CA SER A 226 -12.57 9.49 -18.77
C SER A 226 -12.23 10.93 -18.38
N ASP A 227 -13.08 11.91 -18.81
CA ASP A 227 -13.02 13.28 -18.30
C ASP A 227 -13.37 13.39 -16.82
N THR A 228 -13.90 12.32 -16.23
CA THR A 228 -14.28 12.22 -14.82
C THR A 228 -13.07 12.36 -13.92
N ILE A 229 -11.94 11.71 -14.27
CA ILE A 229 -10.68 11.84 -13.50
C ILE A 229 -10.15 13.27 -13.53
N LYS A 230 -10.16 13.93 -14.68
CA LYS A 230 -9.74 15.33 -14.75
C LYS A 230 -10.58 16.23 -13.84
N LYS A 231 -11.85 15.92 -13.67
CA LYS A 231 -12.78 16.66 -12.81
C LYS A 231 -12.56 16.32 -11.33
N ILE A 232 -12.34 15.06 -10.97
CA ILE A 232 -12.01 14.60 -9.60
C ILE A 232 -10.71 15.26 -9.15
N LEU A 233 -9.66 15.20 -9.98
CA LEU A 233 -8.35 15.79 -9.68
C LEU A 233 -8.37 17.32 -9.57
N SER A 234 -9.28 17.99 -10.31
CA SER A 234 -9.41 19.44 -10.26
C SER A 234 -10.28 19.95 -9.10
N GLY A 235 -10.80 19.06 -8.23
CA GLY A 235 -11.70 19.40 -7.13
C GLY A 235 -13.05 19.98 -7.58
N ARG A 236 -13.39 19.83 -8.87
CA ARG A 236 -14.60 20.43 -9.48
C ARG A 236 -15.86 19.58 -9.36
N ILE A 237 -15.76 18.36 -8.84
CA ILE A 237 -16.94 17.55 -8.55
C ILE A 237 -17.15 17.53 -7.04
N LYS A 238 -18.04 18.41 -6.58
CA LYS A 238 -18.69 18.27 -5.28
C LYS A 238 -19.97 17.46 -5.49
N GLY A 239 -20.03 16.26 -4.94
CA GLY A 239 -21.22 15.43 -4.89
C GLY A 239 -21.52 14.65 -6.18
N VAL A 240 -20.80 13.55 -6.40
CA VAL A 240 -21.22 12.55 -7.39
C VAL A 240 -22.05 11.50 -6.68
N SER A 241 -23.38 11.60 -6.86
CA SER A 241 -24.28 10.47 -6.67
C SER A 241 -23.84 9.33 -7.58
N ALA A 242 -23.60 8.19 -6.97
CA ALA A 242 -23.31 6.89 -7.54
C ALA A 242 -23.54 6.74 -9.05
N PHE A 243 -22.49 6.74 -9.85
CA PHE A 243 -22.45 6.04 -11.10
C PHE A 243 -21.82 4.66 -10.87
N ILE A 244 -22.66 3.72 -10.45
CA ILE A 244 -22.35 2.31 -10.54
C ILE A 244 -22.47 1.96 -12.02
N LEU A 245 -21.34 1.78 -12.72
CA LEU A 245 -21.34 1.08 -13.98
C LEU A 245 -21.56 -0.41 -13.68
N PRO A 246 -22.56 -1.06 -14.31
CA PRO A 246 -22.73 -2.50 -14.14
C PRO A 246 -21.53 -3.25 -14.71
N LEU A 247 -21.05 -4.25 -13.96
CA LEU A 247 -20.07 -5.25 -14.39
C LEU A 247 -20.59 -6.07 -15.57
#